data_9e5515bfee5e6d666bda20bcd4e47496
#
_entry.id   9e5515bfee5e6d666bda20bcd4e47496
#
_cell.length_a   1.000
_cell.length_b   1.000
_cell.length_c   1.000
_cell.angle_alpha   90.00
_cell.angle_beta   90.00
_cell.angle_gamma   90.00
#
_symmetry.space_group_name_H-M   'P 1'
#
loop_
_entity.id
_entity.type
_entity.pdbx_description
1 polymer ?
#
loop_
_entity_poly.entity_id
_entity_poly.type
_entity_poly.pdbx_seq_one_letter_code
_entity_poly.pdbx_strand_id
1 'polypeptide(L)'
;SSGEKPALTPDAHAKYFREFVVDLNQVVEPMIADPDVNNDDISKRYTHDTIRAVSFYEGTKKVDLGFVGSCMVHKGDLKIVSQMLKNLEKEKGQVEFQAPLVVAAPTYNIIDELKEEGDWNMLQKYSGFVFNDDAPKNTAREEYENMMYLERPGCNLCMGNQEKAARGDTVMATSTRLFQGRVVEDS
;
A
#
# COMPACT_ATOMS: atom_id res chain seq x y z
N SER A 1 33.81 11.09 9.30
CA SER A 1 32.90 11.64 10.30
C SER A 1 31.55 11.88 9.65
N SER A 2 30.58 10.99 9.95
CA SER A 2 29.18 11.18 9.61
C SER A 2 28.66 12.32 10.48
N GLY A 3 28.72 13.54 9.96
CA GLY A 3 28.10 14.68 10.62
C GLY A 3 26.59 14.48 10.58
N GLU A 4 26.01 13.97 11.65
CA GLU A 4 24.58 14.04 11.86
C GLU A 4 24.16 15.51 11.75
N LYS A 5 23.35 15.79 10.75
CA LYS A 5 22.74 17.13 10.66
C LYS A 5 21.80 17.27 11.86
N PRO A 6 21.90 18.37 12.62
CA PRO A 6 21.01 18.57 13.75
C PRO A 6 19.55 18.53 13.25
N ALA A 7 18.68 17.88 13.99
CA ALA A 7 17.26 17.88 13.69
C ALA A 7 16.76 19.33 13.64
N LEU A 8 15.95 19.64 12.62
CA LEU A 8 15.28 20.93 12.54
C LEU A 8 14.30 21.02 13.71
N THR A 9 14.54 21.98 14.60
CA THR A 9 13.63 22.27 15.71
C THR A 9 12.97 23.62 15.47
N PRO A 10 11.71 23.79 15.90
CA PRO A 10 11.06 25.10 15.86
C PRO A 10 11.80 26.15 16.68
N ASP A 11 11.67 27.40 16.32
CA ASP A 11 12.20 28.50 17.11
C ASP A 11 11.62 28.50 18.53
N ALA A 12 12.44 28.83 19.53
CA ALA A 12 12.03 28.81 20.95
C ALA A 12 10.81 29.72 21.27
N HIS A 13 10.51 30.65 20.39
CA HIS A 13 9.41 31.62 20.54
C HIS A 13 8.32 31.44 19.47
N ALA A 14 8.33 30.29 18.73
CA ALA A 14 7.30 30.02 17.75
C ALA A 14 5.91 30.00 18.43
N LYS A 15 4.96 30.69 17.84
CA LYS A 15 3.57 30.71 18.32
C LYS A 15 2.75 29.81 17.42
N TYR A 16 2.09 28.82 18.00
CA TYR A 16 1.23 27.89 17.28
C TYR A 16 -0.24 28.28 17.49
N PHE A 17 -1.04 28.19 16.43
CA PHE A 17 -2.48 28.38 16.52
C PHE A 17 -3.13 27.26 17.37
N ARG A 18 -2.60 26.03 17.24
CA ARG A 18 -3.06 24.86 17.96
C ARG A 18 -1.93 23.84 18.07
N GLU A 19 -1.91 23.11 19.16
CA GLU A 19 -0.99 22.00 19.39
C GLU A 19 -1.78 20.70 19.54
N PHE A 20 -1.31 19.63 18.90
CA PHE A 20 -1.84 18.29 19.04
C PHE A 20 -0.73 17.38 19.53
N VAL A 21 -1.00 16.64 20.57
CA VAL A 21 -0.10 15.62 21.09
C VAL A 21 -0.67 14.26 20.74
N VAL A 22 0.09 13.48 19.98
CA VAL A 22 -0.26 12.09 19.63
C VAL A 22 0.74 11.16 20.29
N ASP A 23 0.27 10.36 21.24
CA ASP A 23 1.07 9.32 21.86
C ASP A 23 1.10 8.09 20.94
N LEU A 24 2.22 7.88 20.27
CA LEU A 24 2.39 6.77 19.34
C LEU A 24 2.34 5.39 20.02
N ASN A 25 2.56 5.31 21.35
CA ASN A 25 2.43 4.05 22.08
C ASN A 25 0.96 3.59 22.20
N GLN A 26 0.02 4.46 21.97
CA GLN A 26 -1.42 4.14 21.92
C GLN A 26 -1.90 3.70 20.55
N VAL A 27 -1.06 3.81 19.52
CA VAL A 27 -1.39 3.33 18.17
C VAL A 27 -1.05 1.84 18.10
N VAL A 28 -2.04 1.00 18.35
CA VAL A 28 -1.86 -0.47 18.44
C VAL A 28 -2.14 -1.19 17.13
N GLU A 29 -2.84 -0.56 16.19
CA GLU A 29 -3.14 -1.11 14.88
C GLU A 29 -3.33 -0.01 13.83
N PRO A 30 -3.21 -0.34 12.53
CA PRO A 30 -3.47 0.60 11.45
C PRO A 30 -4.94 1.05 11.40
N MET A 31 -5.16 2.26 10.91
CA MET A 31 -6.49 2.80 10.64
C MET A 31 -6.76 2.75 9.14
N ILE A 32 -7.98 2.36 8.78
CA ILE A 32 -8.48 2.38 7.41
C ILE A 32 -9.44 3.53 7.25
N ALA A 33 -9.26 4.31 6.19
CA ALA A 33 -10.26 5.27 5.73
C ALA A 33 -11.15 4.56 4.70
N ASP A 34 -12.42 4.38 5.07
CA ASP A 34 -13.46 3.75 4.23
C ASP A 34 -14.51 4.82 3.92
N PRO A 35 -14.45 5.44 2.74
CA PRO A 35 -15.30 6.59 2.44
C PRO A 35 -16.78 6.20 2.36
N ASP A 36 -17.65 7.08 2.84
CA ASP A 36 -19.10 6.98 2.59
C ASP A 36 -19.40 7.34 1.12
N VAL A 37 -19.33 6.33 0.26
CA VAL A 37 -19.54 6.49 -1.19
C VAL A 37 -20.95 6.92 -1.57
N ASN A 38 -21.92 6.75 -0.67
CA ASN A 38 -23.32 7.15 -0.89
C ASN A 38 -23.53 8.65 -0.60
N ASN A 39 -22.54 9.33 -0.04
CA ASN A 39 -22.65 10.76 0.23
C ASN A 39 -22.27 11.55 -1.03
N ASP A 40 -23.21 12.30 -1.59
CA ASP A 40 -23.00 13.13 -2.79
C ASP A 40 -21.97 14.24 -2.57
N ASP A 41 -21.82 14.73 -1.33
CA ASP A 41 -20.82 15.70 -0.96
C ASP A 41 -19.49 15.02 -0.65
N ILE A 42 -18.56 15.06 -1.62
CA ILE A 42 -17.23 14.45 -1.51
C ILE A 42 -16.50 14.89 -0.23
N SER A 43 -16.69 16.13 0.22
CA SER A 43 -16.04 16.63 1.44
C SER A 43 -16.52 15.94 2.71
N LYS A 44 -17.67 15.28 2.67
CA LYS A 44 -18.27 14.55 3.79
C LYS A 44 -18.07 13.04 3.71
N ARG A 45 -17.49 12.53 2.62
CA ARG A 45 -17.21 11.09 2.48
C ARG A 45 -16.16 10.60 3.47
N TYR A 46 -15.22 11.46 3.87
CA TYR A 46 -14.16 11.15 4.81
C TYR A 46 -14.41 11.91 6.12
N THR A 47 -15.08 11.28 7.04
CA THR A 47 -15.34 11.81 8.38
C THR A 47 -14.64 10.95 9.43
N HIS A 48 -14.65 11.40 10.67
CA HIS A 48 -14.18 10.60 11.80
C HIS A 48 -14.92 9.23 11.86
N ASP A 49 -16.17 9.14 11.42
CA ASP A 49 -16.95 7.90 11.43
C ASP A 49 -16.59 6.93 10.29
N THR A 50 -15.89 7.40 9.28
CA THR A 50 -15.39 6.58 8.15
C THR A 50 -13.94 6.14 8.32
N ILE A 51 -13.29 6.51 9.42
CA ILE A 51 -11.93 6.08 9.77
C ILE A 51 -12.04 5.11 10.94
N ARG A 52 -11.68 3.85 10.69
CA ARG A 52 -11.80 2.75 11.65
C ARG A 52 -10.51 1.95 11.73
N ALA A 53 -10.29 1.31 12.86
CA ALA A 53 -9.23 0.33 13.02
C ALA A 53 -9.40 -0.85 12.07
N VAL A 54 -8.29 -1.46 11.63
CA VAL A 54 -8.31 -2.63 10.73
C VAL A 54 -9.19 -3.75 11.29
N SER A 55 -9.08 -4.02 12.58
CA SER A 55 -9.87 -5.06 13.26
C SER A 55 -11.39 -4.88 13.14
N PHE A 56 -11.87 -3.65 12.94
CA PHE A 56 -13.29 -3.38 12.71
C PHE A 56 -13.83 -4.02 11.44
N TYR A 57 -12.96 -4.19 10.43
CA TYR A 57 -13.34 -4.74 9.12
C TYR A 57 -13.12 -6.26 9.02
N GLU A 58 -12.51 -6.87 10.03
CA GLU A 58 -12.23 -8.30 10.03
C GLU A 58 -13.53 -9.12 9.90
N GLY A 59 -13.58 -9.96 8.86
CA GLY A 59 -14.75 -10.78 8.55
C GLY A 59 -15.98 -10.02 8.02
N THR A 60 -15.92 -8.70 7.88
CA THR A 60 -17.06 -7.87 7.45
C THR A 60 -16.92 -7.31 6.04
N LYS A 61 -15.71 -7.07 5.58
CA LYS A 61 -15.44 -6.58 4.23
C LYS A 61 -14.59 -7.57 3.44
N LYS A 62 -15.05 -7.88 2.24
CA LYS A 62 -14.24 -8.58 1.24
C LYS A 62 -13.36 -7.56 0.52
N VAL A 63 -12.08 -7.86 0.39
CA VAL A 63 -11.14 -7.11 -0.45
C VAL A 63 -10.99 -7.86 -1.77
N ASP A 64 -11.19 -7.18 -2.89
CA ASP A 64 -11.07 -7.75 -4.23
C ASP A 64 -9.68 -7.53 -4.80
N LEU A 65 -8.94 -6.52 -4.33
CA LEU A 65 -7.57 -6.22 -4.71
C LEU A 65 -6.81 -5.53 -3.59
N GLY A 66 -5.67 -6.09 -3.21
CA GLY A 66 -4.69 -5.45 -2.33
C GLY A 66 -3.64 -4.70 -3.15
N PHE A 67 -3.19 -3.55 -2.66
CA PHE A 67 -2.17 -2.75 -3.31
C PHE A 67 -1.15 -2.20 -2.31
N VAL A 68 0.11 -2.57 -2.49
CA VAL A 68 1.25 -2.02 -1.73
C VAL A 68 2.18 -1.33 -2.70
N GLY A 69 2.16 -0.02 -2.68
CA GLY A 69 3.00 0.75 -3.57
C GLY A 69 2.58 2.21 -3.63
N SER A 70 3.46 3.02 -4.05
CA SER A 70 3.26 4.40 -4.50
C SER A 70 4.63 5.05 -4.70
N CYS A 71 4.69 6.26 -5.25
CA CYS A 71 5.91 7.06 -5.24
C CYS A 71 6.38 7.46 -3.82
N MET A 72 5.55 7.23 -2.81
CA MET A 72 5.81 7.53 -1.39
C MET A 72 6.15 6.29 -0.56
N VAL A 73 6.10 5.10 -1.14
CA VAL A 73 6.53 3.87 -0.48
C VAL A 73 8.05 3.91 -0.28
N HIS A 74 8.49 3.57 0.91
CA HIS A 74 9.91 3.46 1.23
C HIS A 74 10.39 2.01 1.10
N LYS A 75 11.71 1.83 0.95
CA LYS A 75 12.33 0.51 0.99
C LYS A 75 11.90 -0.28 2.23
N GLY A 76 11.79 0.39 3.38
CA GLY A 76 11.35 -0.22 4.64
C GLY A 76 9.98 -0.88 4.56
N ASP A 77 9.03 -0.27 3.86
CA ASP A 77 7.67 -0.82 3.71
C ASP A 77 7.70 -2.13 2.90
N LEU A 78 8.49 -2.17 1.83
CA LEU A 78 8.67 -3.39 1.03
C LEU A 78 9.41 -4.49 1.78
N LYS A 79 10.36 -4.12 2.67
CA LYS A 79 11.00 -5.07 3.59
C LYS A 79 10.02 -5.65 4.59
N ILE A 80 9.04 -4.87 5.06
CA ILE A 80 7.96 -5.37 5.92
C ILE A 80 7.16 -6.44 5.17
N VAL A 81 6.78 -6.20 3.92
CA VAL A 81 6.09 -7.23 3.10
C VAL A 81 6.94 -8.49 2.98
N SER A 82 8.22 -8.37 2.64
CA SER A 82 9.16 -9.50 2.59
C SER A 82 9.20 -10.25 3.93
N GLN A 83 9.28 -9.54 5.04
CA GLN A 83 9.33 -10.14 6.38
C GLN A 83 8.01 -10.85 6.74
N MET A 84 6.86 -10.28 6.36
CA MET A 84 5.56 -10.92 6.56
C MET A 84 5.48 -12.24 5.79
N LEU A 85 5.93 -12.28 4.54
CA LEU A 85 5.99 -13.51 3.74
C LEU A 85 6.89 -14.57 4.37
N LYS A 86 8.08 -14.17 4.86
CA LYS A 86 9.01 -15.06 5.60
C LYS A 86 8.35 -15.66 6.85
N ASN A 87 7.62 -14.83 7.59
CA ASN A 87 6.95 -15.27 8.81
C ASN A 87 5.80 -16.25 8.48
N LEU A 88 4.96 -15.93 7.49
CA LEU A 88 3.87 -16.80 7.05
C LEU A 88 4.39 -18.15 6.53
N GLU A 89 5.47 -18.14 5.75
CA GLU A 89 6.12 -19.38 5.30
C GLU A 89 6.61 -20.23 6.48
N LYS A 90 7.23 -19.59 7.46
CA LYS A 90 7.73 -20.28 8.65
C LYS A 90 6.62 -20.89 9.51
N GLU A 91 5.50 -20.17 9.64
CA GLU A 91 4.40 -20.59 10.51
C GLU A 91 3.46 -21.60 9.85
N LYS A 92 3.18 -21.42 8.55
CA LYS A 92 2.15 -22.19 7.81
C LYS A 92 2.74 -23.13 6.76
N GLY A 93 4.04 -23.05 6.48
CA GLY A 93 4.71 -23.84 5.42
C GLY A 93 4.42 -23.34 4.01
N GLN A 94 3.41 -22.52 3.82
CA GLN A 94 3.02 -21.93 2.54
C GLN A 94 2.39 -20.56 2.73
N VAL A 95 2.34 -19.78 1.66
CA VAL A 95 1.65 -18.48 1.62
C VAL A 95 0.52 -18.57 0.61
N GLU A 96 -0.68 -18.31 1.08
CA GLU A 96 -1.90 -18.26 0.26
C GLU A 96 -2.49 -16.85 0.31
N PHE A 97 -2.86 -16.33 -0.85
CA PHE A 97 -3.50 -15.03 -0.97
C PHE A 97 -5.00 -15.23 -1.16
N GLN A 98 -5.80 -14.51 -0.39
CA GLN A 98 -7.28 -14.53 -0.50
C GLN A 98 -7.80 -13.55 -1.57
N ALA A 99 -6.95 -12.65 -2.01
CA ALA A 99 -7.20 -11.71 -3.10
C ALA A 99 -5.87 -11.40 -3.81
N PRO A 100 -5.88 -10.94 -5.06
CA PRO A 100 -4.69 -10.46 -5.73
C PRO A 100 -4.00 -9.36 -4.91
N LEU A 101 -2.68 -9.42 -4.80
CA LEU A 101 -1.88 -8.39 -4.13
C LEU A 101 -0.86 -7.82 -5.11
N VAL A 102 -1.02 -6.56 -5.48
CA VAL A 102 -0.06 -5.86 -6.32
C VAL A 102 0.96 -5.15 -5.44
N VAL A 103 2.23 -5.37 -5.72
CA VAL A 103 3.35 -4.73 -5.01
C VAL A 103 4.21 -3.98 -6.02
N ALA A 104 4.49 -2.72 -5.75
CA ALA A 104 5.30 -1.89 -6.63
C ALA A 104 6.29 -1.03 -5.85
N ALA A 105 7.56 -1.13 -6.22
CA ALA A 105 8.59 -0.24 -5.71
C ALA A 105 8.48 1.15 -6.34
N PRO A 106 8.90 2.22 -5.66
CA PRO A 106 8.84 3.57 -6.22
C PRO A 106 9.87 3.80 -7.34
N THR A 107 11.02 3.14 -7.28
CA THR A 107 12.12 3.30 -8.25
C THR A 107 12.88 1.99 -8.47
N TYR A 108 13.59 1.89 -9.58
CA TYR A 108 14.50 0.77 -9.85
C TYR A 108 15.65 0.70 -8.84
N ASN A 109 16.15 1.83 -8.36
CA ASN A 109 17.22 1.84 -7.36
C ASN A 109 16.81 1.13 -6.07
N ILE A 110 15.57 1.30 -5.62
CA ILE A 110 15.05 0.58 -4.45
C ILE A 110 14.93 -0.92 -4.73
N ILE A 111 14.56 -1.30 -5.95
CA ILE A 111 14.55 -2.72 -6.34
C ILE A 111 15.97 -3.30 -6.26
N ASP A 112 16.96 -2.59 -6.77
CA ASP A 112 18.34 -3.06 -6.75
C ASP A 112 18.88 -3.19 -5.32
N GLU A 113 18.60 -2.24 -4.44
CA GLU A 113 18.93 -2.34 -3.03
C GLU A 113 18.23 -3.56 -2.35
N LEU A 114 16.95 -3.80 -2.66
CA LEU A 114 16.22 -4.96 -2.13
C LEU A 114 16.77 -6.29 -2.67
N LYS A 115 17.29 -6.32 -3.90
CA LYS A 115 17.99 -7.50 -4.45
C LYS A 115 19.29 -7.78 -3.70
N GLU A 116 20.11 -6.74 -3.44
CA GLU A 116 21.35 -6.86 -2.69
C GLU A 116 21.10 -7.37 -1.27
N GLU A 117 20.02 -6.96 -0.64
CA GLU A 117 19.62 -7.39 0.71
C GLU A 117 18.86 -8.75 0.73
N GLY A 118 18.53 -9.30 -0.42
CA GLY A 118 17.80 -10.58 -0.57
C GLY A 118 16.30 -10.50 -0.35
N ASP A 119 15.76 -9.33 -0.04
CA ASP A 119 14.31 -9.14 0.17
C ASP A 119 13.52 -9.22 -1.13
N TRP A 120 14.09 -8.74 -2.24
CA TRP A 120 13.46 -8.85 -3.56
C TRP A 120 13.25 -10.31 -3.99
N ASN A 121 14.20 -11.20 -3.69
CA ASN A 121 14.08 -12.63 -4.00
C ASN A 121 12.89 -13.26 -3.25
N MET A 122 12.61 -12.80 -2.04
CA MET A 122 11.45 -13.26 -1.27
C MET A 122 10.14 -12.81 -1.90
N LEU A 123 10.08 -11.56 -2.37
CA LEU A 123 8.93 -11.05 -3.10
C LEU A 123 8.73 -11.82 -4.43
N GLN A 124 9.81 -12.05 -5.18
CA GLN A 124 9.75 -12.81 -6.43
C GLN A 124 9.28 -14.27 -6.23
N LYS A 125 9.66 -14.91 -5.14
CA LYS A 125 9.30 -16.30 -4.83
C LYS A 125 7.78 -16.52 -4.80
N TYR A 126 7.04 -15.54 -4.30
CA TYR A 126 5.57 -15.60 -4.17
C TYR A 126 4.84 -14.80 -5.24
N SER A 127 5.56 -14.27 -6.20
CA SER A 127 4.96 -13.54 -7.32
C SER A 127 4.64 -14.50 -8.47
N GLY A 128 3.40 -14.52 -8.88
CA GLY A 128 2.96 -15.23 -10.11
C GLY A 128 3.41 -14.51 -11.38
N PHE A 129 3.69 -13.21 -11.28
CA PHE A 129 4.19 -12.38 -12.37
C PHE A 129 5.19 -11.38 -11.83
N VAL A 130 6.33 -11.31 -12.48
CA VAL A 130 7.33 -10.26 -12.27
C VAL A 130 7.39 -9.44 -13.56
N PHE A 131 7.16 -8.14 -13.45
CA PHE A 131 7.30 -7.27 -14.61
C PHE A 131 8.69 -7.44 -15.23
N ASN A 132 8.73 -7.46 -16.55
CA ASN A 132 9.93 -7.22 -17.33
C ASN A 132 9.61 -6.11 -18.34
N ASP A 133 10.62 -5.53 -18.95
CA ASP A 133 10.43 -4.43 -19.90
C ASP A 133 9.70 -4.88 -21.16
N ASP A 134 9.64 -6.17 -21.44
CA ASP A 134 8.98 -6.80 -22.57
C ASP A 134 7.55 -7.28 -22.24
N ALA A 135 7.13 -7.22 -20.97
CA ALA A 135 5.79 -7.63 -20.59
C ALA A 135 4.71 -6.69 -21.16
N PRO A 136 3.56 -7.23 -21.62
CA PRO A 136 2.45 -6.40 -22.08
C PRO A 136 2.07 -5.39 -21.00
N LYS A 137 1.83 -4.15 -21.39
CA LYS A 137 1.49 -3.05 -20.47
C LYS A 137 0.14 -3.24 -19.79
N ASN A 138 -0.72 -4.08 -20.33
CA ASN A 138 -2.08 -4.35 -19.85
C ASN A 138 -2.29 -5.86 -19.81
N THR A 139 -2.00 -6.48 -18.66
CA THR A 139 -2.51 -7.79 -18.34
C THR A 139 -3.96 -7.61 -17.95
N ALA A 140 -4.90 -8.21 -18.67
CA ALA A 140 -6.31 -8.11 -18.33
C ALA A 140 -6.56 -8.67 -16.92
N ARG A 141 -7.44 -8.04 -16.16
CA ARG A 141 -7.76 -8.46 -14.78
C ARG A 141 -8.19 -9.94 -14.70
N GLU A 142 -8.86 -10.43 -15.72
CA GLU A 142 -9.31 -11.82 -15.84
C GLU A 142 -8.17 -12.85 -15.70
N GLU A 143 -6.92 -12.39 -15.87
CA GLU A 143 -5.71 -13.19 -15.70
C GLU A 143 -5.15 -13.13 -14.27
N TYR A 144 -5.72 -12.29 -13.37
CA TYR A 144 -5.26 -12.19 -11.99
C TYR A 144 -5.91 -13.27 -11.12
N GLU A 145 -5.11 -14.22 -10.74
CA GLU A 145 -5.44 -15.18 -9.67
C GLU A 145 -5.16 -14.57 -8.28
N ASN A 146 -5.55 -15.28 -7.23
CA ASN A 146 -5.26 -14.90 -5.85
C ASN A 146 -3.77 -15.13 -5.52
N MET A 147 -2.91 -14.28 -6.07
CA MET A 147 -1.47 -14.32 -5.86
C MET A 147 -0.88 -12.90 -5.80
N MET A 148 0.39 -12.81 -5.49
CA MET A 148 1.09 -11.53 -5.51
C MET A 148 1.63 -11.23 -6.92
N TYR A 149 1.64 -9.96 -7.28
CA TYR A 149 2.16 -9.44 -8.53
C TYR A 149 3.16 -8.34 -8.26
N LEU A 150 4.34 -8.41 -8.87
CA LEU A 150 5.34 -7.35 -8.81
C LEU A 150 5.18 -6.45 -10.03
N GLU A 151 4.86 -5.20 -9.78
CA GLU A 151 4.60 -4.21 -10.83
C GLU A 151 5.80 -3.29 -11.07
N ARG A 152 5.85 -2.66 -12.23
CA ARG A 152 6.92 -1.72 -12.59
C ARG A 152 6.98 -0.56 -11.62
N PRO A 153 8.18 -0.07 -11.30
CA PRO A 153 8.33 1.16 -10.54
C PRO A 153 7.71 2.34 -11.28
N GLY A 154 7.10 3.24 -10.53
CA GLY A 154 6.63 4.50 -11.10
C GLY A 154 5.46 5.14 -10.38
N CYS A 155 5.15 6.36 -10.79
CA CYS A 155 4.06 7.17 -10.24
C CYS A 155 2.66 6.72 -10.69
N ASN A 156 2.58 5.87 -11.70
CA ASN A 156 1.33 5.52 -12.39
C ASN A 156 0.34 4.74 -11.53
N LEU A 157 0.83 4.07 -10.50
CA LEU A 157 0.04 3.18 -9.64
C LEU A 157 -0.99 3.92 -8.79
N CYS A 158 -0.64 5.12 -8.28
CA CYS A 158 -1.59 5.95 -7.54
C CYS A 158 -2.57 6.68 -8.46
N MET A 159 -2.42 6.58 -9.77
CA MET A 159 -3.13 7.37 -10.77
C MET A 159 -4.10 6.54 -11.62
N GLY A 160 -4.29 5.27 -11.32
CA GLY A 160 -5.21 4.41 -12.05
C GLY A 160 -4.75 4.02 -13.47
N ASN A 161 -3.50 4.31 -13.83
CA ASN A 161 -3.00 4.01 -15.17
C ASN A 161 -2.72 2.52 -15.41
N GLN A 162 -3.05 1.67 -14.46
CA GLN A 162 -2.89 0.22 -14.57
C GLN A 162 -4.19 -0.44 -14.12
N GLU A 163 -5.18 -0.38 -14.94
CA GLU A 163 -6.55 -0.87 -14.75
C GLU A 163 -6.62 -2.31 -14.21
N LYS A 164 -6.33 -2.46 -12.92
CA LYS A 164 -6.27 -3.77 -12.26
C LYS A 164 -7.50 -4.05 -11.40
N ALA A 165 -8.25 -3.01 -11.05
CA ALA A 165 -9.54 -3.13 -10.40
C ALA A 165 -10.66 -3.01 -11.42
N ALA A 166 -11.77 -3.72 -11.21
CA ALA A 166 -12.99 -3.51 -11.97
C ALA A 166 -13.92 -2.53 -11.24
N ARG A 167 -14.91 -2.04 -11.95
CA ARG A 167 -15.98 -1.23 -11.38
C ARG A 167 -16.70 -1.99 -10.26
N GLY A 168 -16.80 -1.36 -9.10
CA GLY A 168 -17.44 -1.95 -7.92
C GLY A 168 -16.53 -2.80 -7.03
N ASP A 169 -15.23 -2.91 -7.36
CA ASP A 169 -14.28 -3.62 -6.51
C ASP A 169 -13.93 -2.84 -5.25
N THR A 170 -13.73 -3.56 -4.17
CA THR A 170 -13.11 -3.03 -2.96
C THR A 170 -11.59 -3.16 -3.06
N VAL A 171 -10.90 -2.04 -3.21
CA VAL A 171 -9.45 -1.97 -3.28
C VAL A 171 -8.89 -1.49 -1.95
N MET A 172 -8.02 -2.30 -1.33
CA MET A 172 -7.28 -1.90 -0.14
C MET A 172 -5.86 -1.49 -0.52
N ALA A 173 -5.44 -0.29 -0.19
CA ALA A 173 -4.11 0.20 -0.52
C ALA A 173 -3.40 0.88 0.65
N THR A 174 -2.07 0.81 0.63
CA THR A 174 -1.22 1.55 1.58
C THR A 174 -1.09 3.03 1.22
N SER A 175 -1.59 3.45 0.08
CA SER A 175 -1.50 4.84 -0.38
C SER A 175 -2.63 5.69 0.20
N THR A 176 -2.27 6.79 0.86
CA THR A 176 -3.23 7.81 1.33
C THR A 176 -3.87 8.63 0.20
N ARG A 177 -3.43 8.42 -1.03
CA ARG A 177 -3.97 9.07 -2.23
C ARG A 177 -4.98 8.22 -2.98
N LEU A 178 -5.27 7.03 -2.48
CA LEU A 178 -6.30 6.18 -3.00
C LEU A 178 -7.65 6.66 -2.44
N PHE A 179 -8.50 7.15 -3.30
CA PHE A 179 -9.88 7.53 -2.98
C PHE A 179 -10.77 7.07 -4.12
N GLN A 180 -12.07 7.01 -3.89
CA GLN A 180 -13.05 6.53 -4.85
C GLN A 180 -12.84 7.14 -6.25
N GLY A 181 -12.90 6.30 -7.27
CA GLY A 181 -12.69 6.69 -8.66
C GLY A 181 -11.22 6.94 -9.04
N ARG A 182 -10.27 6.67 -8.13
CA ARG A 182 -8.84 6.91 -8.40
C ARG A 182 -8.18 5.80 -9.18
N VAL A 183 -8.56 4.55 -8.93
CA VAL A 183 -7.99 3.37 -9.59
C VAL A 183 -8.83 3.00 -10.81
N VAL A 184 -10.13 2.97 -10.65
CA VAL A 184 -11.11 2.78 -11.71
C VAL A 184 -12.30 3.69 -11.45
N GLU A 185 -12.94 4.19 -12.49
CA GLU A 185 -14.17 4.96 -12.36
C GLU A 185 -15.21 4.13 -11.58
N ASP A 186 -15.76 4.69 -10.50
CA ASP A 186 -16.70 4.05 -9.58
C ASP A 186 -16.15 2.82 -8.77
N SER A 187 -14.84 2.73 -8.57
CA SER A 187 -14.27 1.78 -7.63
C SER A 187 -14.10 2.37 -6.23
#